data_b53a0d8837e02cc578df81d2a5b5004c
#
_entry.id   b53a0d8837e02cc578df81d2a5b5004c
#
_cell.length_a   1.000
_cell.length_b   1.000
_cell.length_c   1.000
_cell.angle_alpha   90.00
_cell.angle_beta   90.00
_cell.angle_gamma   90.00
#
_symmetry.space_group_name_H-M   'P 1'
#
loop_
_entity.id
_entity.type
_entity.pdbx_description
1 polymer ?
#
loop_
_entity_poly.entity_id
_entity_poly.type
_entity_poly.pdbx_seq_one_letter_code
_entity_poly.pdbx_strand_id
1 'polypeptide(L)'
;MTFPSSRDPAAARRARRTLLLIAAAVVAPVALSYFFYYVAPRAAFTNYGELLPTAPLPDLAGTTLEGRPFRAAELRGKWTILIPAGGACDAACADALYATRQARTIQGKDMDRVARAWIVTDDATPSAARLAEHP
;
A
#
# COMPACT_ATOMS: atom_id res chain seq x y z
N MET A 1 -40.80 51.84 23.34
CA MET A 1 -39.81 50.77 23.11
C MET A 1 -38.59 51.36 22.45
N THR A 2 -37.54 51.68 23.26
CA THR A 2 -36.33 52.34 22.81
C THR A 2 -35.33 51.27 22.39
N PHE A 3 -35.04 51.16 21.09
CA PHE A 3 -33.99 50.30 20.60
C PHE A 3 -32.61 50.84 21.01
N PRO A 4 -31.76 50.08 21.64
CA PRO A 4 -30.40 50.54 21.97
C PRO A 4 -29.60 50.61 20.68
N SER A 5 -29.43 51.83 20.15
CA SER A 5 -28.56 52.17 19.05
C SER A 5 -27.23 52.67 19.59
N SER A 6 -26.37 51.76 20.00
CA SER A 6 -24.94 52.01 20.04
C SER A 6 -24.21 50.70 19.87
N ARG A 7 -23.87 50.42 18.61
CA ARG A 7 -22.91 49.34 18.34
C ARG A 7 -21.55 49.78 18.91
N ASP A 8 -21.22 49.25 20.08
CA ASP A 8 -19.92 49.51 20.69
C ASP A 8 -18.82 49.03 19.69
N PRO A 9 -18.01 49.99 19.16
CA PRO A 9 -16.97 49.64 18.18
C PRO A 9 -15.92 48.68 18.76
N ALA A 10 -15.76 48.63 20.08
CA ALA A 10 -14.87 47.69 20.76
C ALA A 10 -15.46 46.27 20.77
N ALA A 11 -16.77 46.15 20.98
CA ALA A 11 -17.48 44.85 20.90
C ALA A 11 -17.46 44.31 19.48
N ALA A 12 -17.68 45.13 18.48
CA ALA A 12 -17.61 44.72 17.06
C ALA A 12 -16.20 44.25 16.66
N ARG A 13 -15.16 44.91 17.14
CA ARG A 13 -13.77 44.49 16.90
C ARG A 13 -13.47 43.15 17.57
N ARG A 14 -13.91 42.92 18.80
CA ARG A 14 -13.75 41.64 19.52
C ARG A 14 -14.48 40.51 18.76
N ALA A 15 -15.73 40.72 18.37
CA ALA A 15 -16.51 39.75 17.61
C ALA A 15 -15.82 39.37 16.29
N ARG A 16 -15.34 40.38 15.55
CA ARG A 16 -14.60 40.15 14.29
C ARG A 16 -13.30 39.36 14.54
N ARG A 17 -12.55 39.66 15.61
CA ARG A 17 -11.34 38.92 15.97
C ARG A 17 -11.65 37.48 16.30
N THR A 18 -12.71 37.22 17.07
CA THR A 18 -13.14 35.87 17.43
C THR A 18 -13.55 35.08 16.19
N LEU A 19 -14.33 35.68 15.30
CA LEU A 19 -14.71 35.04 14.03
C LEU A 19 -13.50 34.69 13.16
N LEU A 20 -12.53 35.60 13.07
CA LEU A 20 -11.29 35.33 12.32
C LEU A 20 -10.46 34.20 12.96
N LEU A 21 -10.39 34.14 14.29
CA LEU A 21 -9.69 33.04 14.97
C LEU A 21 -10.38 31.69 14.75
N ILE A 22 -11.69 31.65 14.80
CA ILE A 22 -12.46 30.44 14.51
C ILE A 22 -12.25 30.02 13.06
N ALA A 23 -12.37 30.96 12.10
CA ALA A 23 -12.13 30.67 10.70
C ALA A 23 -10.70 30.18 10.45
N ALA A 24 -9.71 30.80 11.08
CA ALA A 24 -8.31 30.35 10.98
C ALA A 24 -8.12 28.95 11.58
N ALA A 25 -8.73 28.65 12.72
CA ALA A 25 -8.64 27.34 13.35
C ALA A 25 -9.23 26.21 12.48
N VAL A 26 -10.27 26.51 11.71
CA VAL A 26 -10.90 25.54 10.79
C VAL A 26 -10.10 25.43 9.48
N VAL A 27 -9.62 26.53 8.94
CA VAL A 27 -8.92 26.55 7.64
C VAL A 27 -7.47 26.09 7.75
N ALA A 28 -6.79 26.42 8.87
CA ALA A 28 -5.37 26.12 9.02
C ALA A 28 -5.00 24.64 8.85
N PRO A 29 -5.70 23.65 9.43
CA PRO A 29 -5.36 22.24 9.23
C PRO A 29 -5.43 21.81 7.75
N VAL A 30 -6.44 22.28 7.04
CA VAL A 30 -6.61 21.99 5.61
C VAL A 30 -5.50 22.65 4.79
N ALA A 31 -5.23 23.93 5.02
CA ALA A 31 -4.18 24.67 4.34
C ALA A 31 -2.79 24.06 4.62
N LEU A 32 -2.51 23.68 5.87
CA LEU A 32 -1.26 22.99 6.24
C LEU A 32 -1.15 21.62 5.56
N SER A 33 -2.23 20.85 5.49
CA SER A 33 -2.25 19.55 4.80
C SER A 33 -1.89 19.72 3.33
N TYR A 34 -2.50 20.67 2.63
CA TYR A 34 -2.17 20.99 1.24
C TYR A 34 -0.73 21.47 1.08
N PHE A 35 -0.26 22.35 1.98
CA PHE A 35 1.11 22.83 1.95
C PHE A 35 2.11 21.68 2.09
N PHE A 36 1.95 20.80 3.09
CA PHE A 36 2.83 19.66 3.28
C PHE A 36 2.73 18.61 2.17
N TYR A 37 1.60 18.52 1.51
CA TYR A 37 1.44 17.58 0.39
C TYR A 37 2.12 18.08 -0.89
N TYR A 38 1.96 19.35 -1.24
CA TYR A 38 2.42 19.91 -2.53
C TYR A 38 3.74 20.65 -2.48
N VAL A 39 4.06 21.33 -1.37
CA VAL A 39 5.22 22.23 -1.25
C VAL A 39 6.38 21.59 -0.48
N ALA A 40 6.08 20.78 0.53
CA ALA A 40 7.09 20.05 1.30
C ALA A 40 7.00 18.55 0.97
N PRO A 41 7.53 18.09 -0.16
CA PRO A 41 7.51 16.68 -0.51
C PRO A 41 8.26 15.89 0.56
N ARG A 42 7.67 14.79 0.98
CA ARG A 42 8.29 13.91 1.97
C ARG A 42 9.61 13.37 1.41
N ALA A 43 10.71 13.73 2.03
CA ALA A 43 12.05 13.31 1.63
C ALA A 43 12.32 11.80 1.85
N ALA A 44 11.46 11.11 2.58
CA ALA A 44 11.59 9.68 2.82
C ALA A 44 10.21 9.01 2.87
N PHE A 45 9.99 8.08 1.97
CA PHE A 45 8.92 7.09 2.13
C PHE A 45 9.47 5.99 3.05
N THR A 46 8.75 5.67 4.11
CA THR A 46 9.09 4.52 4.95
C THR A 46 8.60 3.28 4.22
N ASN A 47 9.47 2.68 3.42
CA ASN A 47 9.22 1.40 2.77
C ASN A 47 9.83 0.30 3.64
N TYR A 48 9.20 -0.86 3.67
CA TYR A 48 9.73 -2.05 4.34
C TYR A 48 10.92 -2.68 3.61
N GLY A 49 11.23 -2.22 2.40
CA GLY A 49 12.32 -2.70 1.58
C GLY A 49 12.87 -1.58 0.71
N GLU A 50 13.95 -1.87 0.00
CA GLU A 50 14.53 -0.98 -0.97
C GLU A 50 13.74 -1.06 -2.29
N LEU A 51 13.31 0.09 -2.80
CA LEU A 51 12.69 0.17 -4.12
C LEU A 51 13.80 0.13 -5.17
N LEU A 52 13.87 -0.99 -5.87
CA LEU A 52 14.81 -1.13 -6.99
C LEU A 52 14.34 -0.32 -8.21
N PRO A 53 15.28 0.17 -9.03
CA PRO A 53 14.92 0.77 -10.30
C PRO A 53 14.16 -0.24 -11.16
N THR A 54 13.12 0.23 -11.86
CA THR A 54 12.33 -0.63 -12.74
C THR A 54 13.18 -1.21 -13.83
N ALA A 55 13.19 -2.53 -13.95
CA ALA A 55 13.86 -3.26 -15.03
C ALA A 55 12.86 -4.22 -15.69
N PRO A 56 12.99 -4.48 -16.99
CA PRO A 56 12.19 -5.51 -17.64
C PRO A 56 12.49 -6.86 -16.97
N LEU A 57 11.43 -7.63 -16.69
CA LEU A 57 11.60 -8.98 -16.19
C LEU A 57 12.34 -9.82 -17.26
N PRO A 58 13.45 -10.48 -16.90
CA PRO A 58 14.17 -11.36 -17.84
C PRO A 58 13.25 -12.51 -18.30
N ASP A 59 13.56 -13.10 -19.44
CA ASP A 59 12.80 -14.25 -19.97
C ASP A 59 13.12 -15.51 -19.13
N LEU A 60 12.46 -15.61 -17.99
CA LEU A 60 12.57 -16.76 -17.11
C LEU A 60 11.67 -17.87 -17.64
N ALA A 61 12.27 -19.04 -17.85
CA ALA A 61 11.57 -20.26 -18.16
C ALA A 61 11.71 -21.25 -17.01
N GLY A 62 10.67 -22.01 -16.77
CA GLY A 62 10.63 -23.03 -15.72
C GLY A 62 9.57 -24.08 -16.03
N THR A 63 9.25 -24.88 -15.02
CA THR A 63 8.25 -25.91 -15.11
C THR A 63 7.30 -25.77 -13.93
N THR A 64 5.99 -25.89 -14.18
CA THR A 64 5.00 -25.91 -13.08
C THR A 64 5.10 -27.24 -12.32
N LEU A 65 4.48 -27.30 -11.14
CA LEU A 65 4.44 -28.54 -10.33
C LEU A 65 3.77 -29.71 -11.07
N GLU A 66 2.89 -29.39 -12.04
CA GLU A 66 2.24 -30.41 -12.90
C GLU A 66 3.09 -30.79 -14.14
N GLY A 67 4.34 -30.33 -14.21
CA GLY A 67 5.26 -30.63 -15.32
C GLY A 67 5.03 -29.84 -16.61
N ARG A 68 4.19 -28.80 -16.59
CA ARG A 68 3.95 -27.96 -17.78
C ARG A 68 5.04 -26.90 -17.90
N PRO A 69 5.49 -26.59 -19.12
CA PRO A 69 6.42 -25.49 -19.33
C PRO A 69 5.74 -24.17 -18.91
N PHE A 70 6.49 -23.32 -18.22
CA PHE A 70 6.06 -22.00 -17.74
C PHE A 70 7.04 -20.93 -18.23
N ARG A 71 6.52 -19.77 -18.58
CA ARG A 71 7.31 -18.59 -18.94
C ARG A 71 6.87 -17.37 -18.14
N ALA A 72 7.82 -16.53 -17.75
CA ALA A 72 7.54 -15.29 -17.02
C ALA A 72 6.58 -14.36 -17.77
N ALA A 73 6.51 -14.43 -19.09
CA ALA A 73 5.56 -13.70 -19.91
C ALA A 73 4.08 -14.00 -19.57
N GLU A 74 3.79 -15.16 -19.00
CA GLU A 74 2.44 -15.58 -18.57
C GLU A 74 1.95 -14.80 -17.35
N LEU A 75 2.85 -14.18 -16.61
CA LEU A 75 2.53 -13.31 -15.46
C LEU A 75 2.04 -11.91 -15.86
N ARG A 76 2.10 -11.57 -17.14
CA ARG A 76 1.69 -10.23 -17.61
C ARG A 76 0.20 -9.99 -17.41
N GLY A 77 -0.14 -8.74 -17.16
CA GLY A 77 -1.53 -8.29 -16.97
C GLY A 77 -2.02 -8.27 -15.53
N LYS A 78 -1.21 -8.80 -14.57
CA LYS A 78 -1.48 -8.73 -13.14
C LYS A 78 -0.23 -8.31 -12.37
N TRP A 79 -0.45 -7.71 -11.21
CA TRP A 79 0.63 -7.54 -10.24
C TRP A 79 0.93 -8.89 -9.62
N THR A 80 2.14 -9.39 -9.79
CA THR A 80 2.50 -10.71 -9.28
C THR A 80 3.54 -10.58 -8.18
N ILE A 81 3.21 -11.09 -7.00
CA ILE A 81 4.15 -11.22 -5.88
C ILE A 81 4.92 -12.53 -6.09
N LEU A 82 6.22 -12.41 -6.34
CA LEU A 82 7.11 -13.56 -6.49
C LEU A 82 7.72 -13.92 -5.13
N ILE A 83 7.68 -15.20 -4.78
CA ILE A 83 8.21 -15.73 -3.51
C ILE A 83 9.25 -16.80 -3.87
N PRO A 84 10.55 -16.42 -3.98
CA PRO A 84 11.60 -17.40 -4.18
C PRO A 84 11.89 -18.10 -2.85
N ALA A 85 11.70 -19.43 -2.80
CA ALA A 85 11.97 -20.23 -1.61
C ALA A 85 12.15 -21.71 -1.97
N GLY A 86 12.84 -22.47 -1.13
CA GLY A 86 12.97 -23.91 -1.31
C GLY A 86 11.65 -24.66 -1.16
N GLY A 87 11.52 -25.82 -1.80
CA GLY A 87 10.31 -26.64 -1.77
C GLY A 87 9.98 -27.22 -0.38
N ALA A 88 10.99 -27.43 0.47
CA ALA A 88 10.79 -27.87 1.87
C ALA A 88 10.11 -26.79 2.73
N CYS A 89 10.18 -25.52 2.31
CA CYS A 89 9.53 -24.36 2.93
C CYS A 89 9.80 -24.24 4.44
N ASP A 90 10.92 -23.66 4.80
CA ASP A 90 11.28 -23.34 6.18
C ASP A 90 10.34 -22.29 6.83
N ALA A 91 10.65 -21.86 8.04
CA ALA A 91 9.85 -20.90 8.76
C ALA A 91 9.75 -19.54 8.02
N ALA A 92 10.85 -19.05 7.45
CA ALA A 92 10.86 -17.80 6.70
C ALA A 92 10.00 -17.87 5.43
N CYS A 93 10.04 -18.99 4.71
CA CYS A 93 9.17 -19.28 3.59
C CYS A 93 7.69 -19.29 4.02
N ALA A 94 7.36 -19.98 5.12
CA ALA A 94 5.99 -20.06 5.64
C ALA A 94 5.44 -18.67 5.98
N ASP A 95 6.24 -17.85 6.66
CA ASP A 95 5.89 -16.47 6.99
C ASP A 95 5.68 -15.61 5.74
N ALA A 96 6.53 -15.76 4.72
CA ALA A 96 6.40 -15.04 3.45
C ALA A 96 5.13 -15.44 2.69
N LEU A 97 4.83 -16.74 2.63
CA LEU A 97 3.60 -17.26 2.02
C LEU A 97 2.36 -16.73 2.75
N TYR A 98 2.37 -16.75 4.08
CA TYR A 98 1.28 -16.20 4.88
C TYR A 98 1.12 -14.69 4.66
N ALA A 99 2.21 -13.91 4.80
CA ALA A 99 2.17 -12.46 4.64
C ALA A 99 1.67 -12.04 3.25
N THR A 100 2.13 -12.70 2.19
CA THR A 100 1.69 -12.40 0.81
C THR A 100 0.25 -12.81 0.56
N ARG A 101 -0.26 -13.88 1.20
CA ARG A 101 -1.68 -14.22 1.19
C ARG A 101 -2.51 -13.10 1.81
N GLN A 102 -2.10 -12.61 3.00
CA GLN A 102 -2.80 -11.51 3.66
C GLN A 102 -2.73 -10.22 2.82
N ALA A 103 -1.58 -9.89 2.25
CA ALA A 103 -1.41 -8.73 1.39
C ALA A 103 -2.37 -8.76 0.18
N ARG A 104 -2.57 -9.94 -0.44
CA ARG A 104 -3.56 -10.12 -1.50
C ARG A 104 -4.99 -9.95 -0.99
N THR A 105 -5.32 -10.54 0.15
CA THR A 105 -6.67 -10.50 0.73
C THR A 105 -7.09 -9.07 1.11
N ILE A 106 -6.16 -8.25 1.63
CA ILE A 106 -6.41 -6.86 2.01
C ILE A 106 -6.81 -5.99 0.81
N GLN A 107 -6.46 -6.37 -0.43
CA GLN A 107 -6.87 -5.64 -1.63
C GLN A 107 -8.39 -5.67 -1.87
N GLY A 108 -9.13 -6.54 -1.19
CA GLY A 108 -10.59 -6.59 -1.27
C GLY A 108 -11.09 -6.78 -2.71
N LYS A 109 -11.83 -5.81 -3.23
CA LYS A 109 -12.38 -5.86 -4.60
C LYS A 109 -11.31 -5.91 -5.70
N ASP A 110 -10.10 -5.46 -5.43
CA ASP A 110 -8.99 -5.47 -6.40
C ASP A 110 -8.10 -6.73 -6.27
N MET A 111 -8.50 -7.70 -5.45
CA MET A 111 -7.75 -8.93 -5.19
C MET A 111 -7.43 -9.72 -6.47
N ASP A 112 -8.31 -9.70 -7.47
CA ASP A 112 -8.12 -10.41 -8.73
C ASP A 112 -7.05 -9.79 -9.64
N ARG A 113 -6.63 -8.56 -9.34
CA ARG A 113 -5.52 -7.88 -10.02
C ARG A 113 -4.16 -8.31 -9.47
N VAL A 114 -4.13 -8.98 -8.31
CA VAL A 114 -2.91 -9.43 -7.65
C VAL A 114 -2.83 -10.95 -7.68
N ALA A 115 -1.79 -11.47 -8.32
CA ALA A 115 -1.42 -12.87 -8.31
C ALA A 115 -0.26 -13.12 -7.36
N ARG A 116 -0.05 -14.37 -6.98
CA ARG A 116 1.09 -14.84 -6.19
C ARG A 116 1.71 -16.02 -6.92
N ALA A 117 3.03 -16.09 -6.94
CA ALA A 117 3.76 -17.21 -7.52
C ALA A 117 4.90 -17.60 -6.59
N TRP A 118 4.88 -18.84 -6.12
CA TRP A 118 5.98 -19.42 -5.41
C TRP A 118 6.96 -20.04 -6.42
N ILE A 119 8.18 -19.53 -6.42
CA ILE A 119 9.27 -20.03 -7.26
C ILE A 119 10.12 -20.96 -6.41
N VAL A 120 10.02 -22.26 -6.66
CA VAL A 120 10.83 -23.26 -6.00
C VAL A 120 12.27 -23.15 -6.54
N THR A 121 13.22 -22.91 -5.65
CA THR A 121 14.62 -22.62 -6.01
C THR A 121 15.55 -23.84 -5.88
N ASP A 122 15.00 -24.97 -5.49
CA ASP A 122 15.71 -26.25 -5.30
C ASP A 122 14.88 -27.40 -5.90
N ASP A 123 15.41 -28.64 -5.80
CA ASP A 123 14.75 -29.83 -6.31
C ASP A 123 13.72 -30.43 -5.32
N ALA A 124 13.49 -29.79 -4.16
CA ALA A 124 12.55 -30.29 -3.19
C ALA A 124 11.10 -30.02 -3.64
N THR A 125 10.26 -31.04 -3.56
CA THR A 125 8.84 -30.90 -3.91
C THR A 125 8.05 -30.31 -2.73
N PRO A 126 7.29 -29.21 -2.93
CA PRO A 126 6.41 -28.67 -1.92
C PRO A 126 5.39 -29.69 -1.42
N SER A 127 5.14 -29.73 -0.11
CA SER A 127 4.15 -30.66 0.45
C SER A 127 2.73 -30.28 0.03
N ALA A 128 1.87 -31.30 -0.22
CA ALA A 128 0.48 -31.07 -0.59
C ALA A 128 -0.29 -30.26 0.47
N ALA A 129 0.03 -30.43 1.75
CA ALA A 129 -0.57 -29.66 2.84
C ALA A 129 -0.25 -28.18 2.70
N ARG A 130 1.01 -27.82 2.39
CA ARG A 130 1.44 -26.44 2.20
C ARG A 130 0.80 -25.80 0.97
N LEU A 131 0.67 -26.55 -0.11
CA LEU A 131 -0.01 -26.05 -1.33
C LEU A 131 -1.50 -25.81 -1.08
N ALA A 132 -2.18 -26.68 -0.32
CA ALA A 132 -3.60 -26.51 0.03
C ALA A 132 -3.84 -25.31 0.94
N GLU A 133 -2.90 -25.00 1.82
CA GLU A 133 -2.96 -23.82 2.72
C GLU A 133 -2.79 -22.49 1.96
N HIS A 134 -2.08 -22.50 0.83
CA HIS A 134 -1.71 -21.31 0.08
C HIS A 134 -2.09 -21.40 -1.41
N PRO A 135 -3.41 -21.49 -1.74
CA PRO A 135 -3.88 -21.57 -3.12
C PRO A 135 -3.57 -20.31 -3.95
#